data_74008975f7634d4aed645396765887cd
#
_entry.id   74008975f7634d4aed645396765887cd
#
_cell.length_a   1.000
_cell.length_b   1.000
_cell.length_c   1.000
_cell.angle_alpha   90.00
_cell.angle_beta   90.00
_cell.angle_gamma   90.00
#
_symmetry.space_group_name_H-M   'P 1'
#
loop_
_entity.id
_entity.type
_entity.pdbx_description
1 polymer ?
#
loop_
_entity_poly.entity_id
_entity_poly.type
_entity_poly.pdbx_seq_one_letter_code
_entity_poly.pdbx_strand_id
1 'polypeptide(L)'
;SEGRIMSYGFKVLVEGDYACFTRPELKVERVSYDVPTPGALEGMLKSVYWKPAVRYVIDKIIVFHPIDFINIRRNEVKEKVKFKAVKNQMKGKAESPCIYTSKIRSQRASMVLKNVKYGIAFHFELTGLKNEEEQDAEKKHYNIIKRRLEKGQCFRTPCLGCSEFPIKSISLLEKFDENMISEEIIAMGDVDLGFMSYKVQFEDGGKPINGDWDNPKFSDKASTLYYRPHMVNGVIDVEKYREGLKC
;
A
#
# COMPACT_ATOMS: atom_id res chain seq x y z
N SER A 1 25.03 17.96 17.82
CA SER A 1 24.82 16.48 17.80
C SER A 1 23.35 16.23 18.07
N GLU A 2 22.57 16.23 16.99
CA GLU A 2 21.15 15.84 17.05
C GLU A 2 21.07 14.36 17.36
N GLY A 3 20.43 14.04 18.49
CA GLY A 3 20.19 12.68 18.92
C GLY A 3 19.40 11.94 17.86
N ARG A 4 20.04 10.99 17.19
CA ARG A 4 19.41 10.04 16.26
C ARG A 4 18.39 9.26 17.07
N ILE A 5 17.12 9.63 16.94
CA ILE A 5 16.00 8.85 17.49
C ILE A 5 16.14 7.46 16.91
N MET A 6 16.36 6.46 17.76
CA MET A 6 16.42 5.07 17.33
C MET A 6 15.04 4.67 16.81
N SER A 7 14.84 4.75 15.51
CA SER A 7 13.60 4.27 14.92
C SER A 7 13.56 2.74 15.03
N TYR A 8 12.56 2.22 15.70
CA TYR A 8 12.33 0.79 15.81
C TYR A 8 11.95 0.24 14.44
N GLY A 9 12.85 -0.54 13.84
CA GLY A 9 12.63 -1.19 12.55
C GLY A 9 12.02 -2.58 12.69
N PHE A 10 11.26 -2.97 11.69
CA PHE A 10 10.67 -4.30 11.54
C PHE A 10 11.07 -4.91 10.21
N LYS A 11 11.13 -6.22 10.17
CA LYS A 11 11.30 -7.02 8.96
C LYS A 11 10.18 -8.01 8.87
N VAL A 12 9.46 -8.03 7.76
CA VAL A 12 8.38 -8.97 7.52
C VAL A 12 8.57 -9.69 6.20
N LEU A 13 8.13 -10.94 6.15
CA LEU A 13 7.97 -11.72 4.95
C LEU A 13 6.48 -11.73 4.60
N VAL A 14 6.15 -11.38 3.38
CA VAL A 14 4.77 -11.34 2.88
C VAL A 14 4.65 -12.21 1.65
N GLU A 15 3.63 -13.06 1.63
CA GLU A 15 3.31 -13.92 0.50
C GLU A 15 1.89 -13.66 -0.01
N GLY A 16 1.68 -13.82 -1.31
CA GLY A 16 0.39 -13.70 -1.94
C GLY A 16 0.29 -14.51 -3.22
N ASP A 17 -0.91 -15.02 -3.50
CA ASP A 17 -1.15 -15.73 -4.75
C ASP A 17 -1.12 -14.77 -5.94
N TYR A 18 -1.63 -13.54 -5.73
CA TYR A 18 -1.64 -12.47 -6.72
C TYR A 18 -1.33 -11.12 -6.09
N ALA A 19 -0.81 -10.19 -6.92
CA ALA A 19 -0.62 -8.79 -6.54
C ALA A 19 -0.87 -7.86 -7.73
N CYS A 20 -1.39 -6.65 -7.46
CA CYS A 20 -1.54 -5.64 -8.50
C CYS A 20 -1.21 -4.25 -7.96
N PHE A 21 -0.01 -3.81 -8.24
CA PHE A 21 0.49 -2.46 -7.93
C PHE A 21 0.25 -1.57 -9.15
N THR A 22 -1.01 -1.14 -9.30
CA THR A 22 -1.52 -0.52 -10.53
C THR A 22 -0.71 0.70 -10.96
N ARG A 23 -0.26 0.70 -12.21
CA ARG A 23 0.36 1.87 -12.85
C ARG A 23 -0.68 2.98 -12.99
N PRO A 24 -0.38 4.23 -12.57
CA PRO A 24 -1.35 5.33 -12.59
C PRO A 24 -1.94 5.62 -13.98
N GLU A 25 -1.16 5.40 -15.03
CA GLU A 25 -1.57 5.58 -16.43
C GLU A 25 -2.50 4.49 -16.96
N LEU A 26 -2.56 3.31 -16.31
CA LEU A 26 -3.31 2.14 -16.74
C LEU A 26 -4.39 1.75 -15.70
N LYS A 27 -5.29 2.69 -15.39
CA LYS A 27 -6.31 2.53 -14.34
C LYS A 27 -7.51 1.69 -14.76
N VAL A 28 -7.82 1.66 -16.04
CA VAL A 28 -9.03 1.03 -16.59
C VAL A 28 -8.77 -0.45 -16.86
N GLU A 29 -7.78 -0.75 -17.69
CA GLU A 29 -7.20 -2.07 -17.83
C GLU A 29 -5.93 -2.07 -16.99
N ARG A 30 -6.03 -2.62 -15.78
CA ARG A 30 -4.99 -2.48 -14.78
C ARG A 30 -3.75 -3.27 -15.17
N VAL A 31 -2.62 -2.61 -15.18
CA VAL A 31 -1.31 -3.25 -15.31
C VAL A 31 -0.52 -2.99 -14.03
N SER A 32 0.00 -4.04 -13.44
CA SER A 32 0.86 -3.93 -12.26
C SER A 32 2.25 -3.43 -12.64
N TYR A 33 2.90 -2.69 -11.73
CA TYR A 33 4.35 -2.62 -11.70
C TYR A 33 4.95 -4.00 -11.44
N ASP A 34 6.21 -4.19 -11.82
CA ASP A 34 6.94 -5.43 -11.66
C ASP A 34 7.18 -5.79 -10.18
N VAL A 35 7.24 -4.77 -9.32
CA VAL A 35 7.52 -4.89 -7.89
C VAL A 35 6.56 -4.00 -7.08
N PRO A 36 6.44 -4.24 -5.75
CA PRO A 36 5.58 -3.40 -4.91
C PRO A 36 6.06 -1.95 -4.85
N THR A 37 5.11 -1.03 -4.80
CA THR A 37 5.40 0.38 -4.52
C THR A 37 5.42 0.63 -3.01
N PRO A 38 6.28 1.54 -2.51
CA PRO A 38 6.32 1.88 -1.09
C PRO A 38 4.96 2.28 -0.53
N GLY A 39 4.19 3.08 -1.27
CA GLY A 39 2.85 3.51 -0.87
C GLY A 39 1.84 2.36 -0.74
N ALA A 40 1.92 1.33 -1.61
CA ALA A 40 1.07 0.15 -1.49
C ALA A 40 1.42 -0.67 -0.24
N LEU A 41 2.71 -0.80 0.07
CA LEU A 41 3.19 -1.49 1.28
C LEU A 41 2.83 -0.71 2.56
N GLU A 42 2.95 0.63 2.55
CA GLU A 42 2.43 1.46 3.65
C GLU A 42 0.92 1.20 3.87
N GLY A 43 0.13 1.13 2.80
CA GLY A 43 -1.31 0.81 2.86
C GLY A 43 -1.60 -0.58 3.44
N MET A 44 -0.80 -1.58 3.07
CA MET A 44 -0.86 -2.93 3.62
C MET A 44 -0.57 -2.93 5.12
N LEU A 45 0.49 -2.26 5.58
CA LEU A 45 0.85 -2.16 7.00
C LEU A 45 -0.20 -1.39 7.82
N LYS A 46 -0.81 -0.34 7.25
CA LYS A 46 -1.95 0.35 7.86
C LYS A 46 -3.15 -0.56 8.09
N SER A 47 -3.31 -1.62 7.29
CA SER A 47 -4.35 -2.62 7.49
C SER A 47 -4.08 -3.51 8.72
N VAL A 48 -2.82 -3.70 9.11
CA VAL A 48 -2.43 -4.37 10.35
C VAL A 48 -2.67 -3.46 11.56
N TYR A 49 -2.12 -2.26 11.53
CA TYR A 49 -2.29 -1.27 12.59
C TYR A 49 -2.21 0.14 12.04
N TRP A 50 -3.21 0.97 12.35
CA TRP A 50 -3.23 2.37 11.99
C TRP A 50 -3.69 3.25 13.14
N LYS A 51 -3.00 4.37 13.30
CA LYS A 51 -3.37 5.52 14.14
C LYS A 51 -2.92 6.79 13.43
N PRO A 52 -3.59 7.95 13.62
CA PRO A 52 -3.13 9.23 13.08
C PRO A 52 -1.70 9.58 13.46
N ALA A 53 -1.29 9.17 14.67
CA ALA A 53 0.04 9.40 15.21
C ALA A 53 1.15 8.53 14.57
N VAL A 54 0.82 7.51 13.80
CA VAL A 54 1.79 6.56 13.23
C VAL A 54 1.88 6.70 11.72
N ARG A 55 3.08 6.95 11.22
CA ARG A 55 3.42 6.94 9.80
C ARG A 55 4.43 5.83 9.54
N TYR A 56 4.10 4.91 8.63
CA TYR A 56 5.02 3.88 8.18
C TYR A 56 5.97 4.43 7.13
N VAL A 57 7.20 3.95 7.13
CA VAL A 57 8.25 4.29 6.19
C VAL A 57 8.92 3.00 5.72
N ILE A 58 8.91 2.75 4.42
CA ILE A 58 9.53 1.56 3.83
C ILE A 58 11.01 1.83 3.57
N ASP A 59 11.88 0.98 4.11
CA ASP A 59 13.33 1.14 4.01
C ASP A 59 13.92 0.29 2.88
N LYS A 60 13.48 -0.99 2.81
CA LYS A 60 13.99 -1.96 1.85
C LYS A 60 12.88 -2.90 1.40
N ILE A 61 12.94 -3.30 0.14
CA ILE A 61 12.08 -4.32 -0.45
C ILE A 61 12.97 -5.41 -1.04
N ILE A 62 12.68 -6.67 -0.74
CA ILE A 62 13.36 -7.83 -1.32
C ILE A 62 12.34 -8.63 -2.10
N VAL A 63 12.64 -8.96 -3.33
CA VAL A 63 11.84 -9.79 -4.22
C VAL A 63 12.42 -11.19 -4.19
N PHE A 64 11.68 -12.16 -3.61
CA PHE A 64 12.16 -13.53 -3.47
C PHE A 64 11.79 -14.43 -4.64
N HIS A 65 10.59 -14.26 -5.19
CA HIS A 65 10.08 -15.07 -6.28
C HIS A 65 10.23 -14.34 -7.63
N PRO A 66 10.30 -15.09 -8.74
CA PRO A 66 10.33 -14.51 -10.08
C PRO A 66 9.19 -13.53 -10.33
N ILE A 67 9.47 -12.49 -11.13
CA ILE A 67 8.47 -11.52 -11.57
C ILE A 67 7.66 -12.16 -12.70
N ASP A 68 6.51 -12.71 -12.37
CA ASP A 68 5.69 -13.46 -13.30
C ASP A 68 4.27 -12.87 -13.37
N PHE A 69 3.78 -12.65 -14.58
CA PHE A 69 2.50 -12.01 -14.86
C PHE A 69 1.45 -12.98 -15.36
N ILE A 70 0.20 -12.74 -14.98
CA ILE A 70 -0.96 -13.40 -15.52
C ILE A 70 -2.02 -12.37 -15.91
N ASN A 71 -2.72 -12.66 -17.01
CA ASN A 71 -3.86 -11.86 -17.45
C ASN A 71 -5.15 -12.41 -16.83
N ILE A 72 -5.85 -11.60 -16.07
CA ILE A 72 -7.13 -11.93 -15.45
C ILE A 72 -8.22 -11.08 -16.10
N ARG A 73 -9.24 -11.71 -16.67
CA ARG A 73 -10.42 -11.04 -17.22
C ARG A 73 -11.55 -11.05 -16.21
N ARG A 74 -12.15 -9.89 -15.98
CA ARG A 74 -13.24 -9.71 -15.01
C ARG A 74 -14.38 -8.90 -15.62
N ASN A 75 -15.58 -9.20 -15.13
CA ASN A 75 -16.74 -8.39 -15.42
C ASN A 75 -16.84 -7.29 -14.36
N GLU A 76 -16.68 -6.04 -14.78
CA GLU A 76 -16.85 -4.85 -13.92
C GLU A 76 -18.14 -4.13 -14.29
N VAL A 77 -18.71 -3.41 -13.32
CA VAL A 77 -19.88 -2.56 -13.52
C VAL A 77 -19.44 -1.22 -14.07
N LYS A 78 -19.99 -0.80 -15.23
CA LYS A 78 -19.60 0.44 -15.90
C LYS A 78 -20.02 1.71 -15.17
N GLU A 79 -21.11 1.65 -14.40
CA GLU A 79 -21.74 2.81 -13.81
C GLU A 79 -21.85 2.68 -12.29
N LYS A 80 -21.77 3.84 -11.64
CA LYS A 80 -22.07 3.97 -10.21
C LYS A 80 -23.49 4.46 -10.03
N VAL A 81 -24.13 4.09 -8.92
CA VAL A 81 -25.41 4.68 -8.53
C VAL A 81 -25.26 6.18 -8.40
N LYS A 82 -26.10 6.94 -9.12
CA LYS A 82 -26.04 8.42 -9.13
C LYS A 82 -26.63 8.95 -7.82
N PHE A 83 -25.85 9.71 -7.06
CA PHE A 83 -26.29 10.32 -5.80
C PHE A 83 -27.62 11.10 -5.94
N LYS A 84 -27.81 11.83 -7.05
CA LYS A 84 -29.04 12.55 -7.34
C LYS A 84 -30.26 11.63 -7.45
N ALA A 85 -30.11 10.43 -8.01
CA ALA A 85 -31.18 9.44 -8.11
C ALA A 85 -31.61 8.93 -6.71
N VAL A 86 -30.64 8.61 -5.86
CA VAL A 86 -30.88 8.23 -4.46
C VAL A 86 -31.61 9.33 -3.70
N LYS A 87 -31.13 10.58 -3.82
CA LYS A 87 -31.75 11.74 -3.15
C LYS A 87 -33.19 12.01 -3.62
N ASN A 88 -33.48 11.80 -4.91
CA ASN A 88 -34.83 11.95 -5.45
C ASN A 88 -35.76 10.88 -4.94
N GLN A 89 -35.32 9.63 -4.82
CA GLN A 89 -36.07 8.54 -4.23
C GLN A 89 -36.40 8.80 -2.73
N MET A 90 -35.37 9.22 -1.97
CA MET A 90 -35.60 9.59 -0.55
C MET A 90 -36.63 10.69 -0.37
N LYS A 91 -36.88 11.52 -1.38
CA LYS A 91 -37.89 12.57 -1.42
C LYS A 91 -39.25 12.08 -2.00
N GLY A 92 -39.36 10.80 -2.33
CA GLY A 92 -40.57 10.24 -2.96
C GLY A 92 -40.83 10.71 -4.39
N LYS A 93 -39.81 11.27 -5.08
CA LYS A 93 -39.94 11.86 -6.41
C LYS A 93 -39.55 10.95 -7.57
N ALA A 94 -39.05 9.76 -7.29
CA ALA A 94 -38.60 8.79 -8.30
C ALA A 94 -38.62 7.37 -7.77
N GLU A 95 -38.64 6.39 -8.67
CA GLU A 95 -38.47 4.98 -8.36
C GLU A 95 -37.09 4.67 -7.81
N SER A 96 -36.95 3.46 -7.20
CA SER A 96 -35.69 3.01 -6.65
C SER A 96 -34.56 3.01 -7.70
N PRO A 97 -33.39 3.60 -7.43
CA PRO A 97 -32.27 3.59 -8.36
C PRO A 97 -31.64 2.20 -8.41
N CYS A 98 -32.23 1.32 -9.20
CA CYS A 98 -31.79 -0.04 -9.41
C CYS A 98 -30.74 -0.11 -10.52
N ILE A 99 -29.61 -0.77 -10.26
CA ILE A 99 -28.59 -1.09 -11.26
C ILE A 99 -28.67 -2.58 -11.55
N TYR A 100 -29.04 -2.93 -12.77
CA TYR A 100 -29.00 -4.31 -13.26
C TYR A 100 -27.60 -4.61 -13.79
N THR A 101 -26.77 -5.28 -13.02
CA THR A 101 -25.37 -5.57 -13.36
C THR A 101 -25.22 -6.35 -14.66
N SER A 102 -26.19 -7.20 -14.99
CA SER A 102 -26.24 -7.96 -16.27
C SER A 102 -26.32 -7.05 -17.50
N LYS A 103 -26.91 -5.86 -17.38
CA LYS A 103 -27.09 -4.92 -18.50
C LYS A 103 -25.92 -3.94 -18.67
N ILE A 104 -25.15 -3.72 -17.59
CA ILE A 104 -24.12 -2.66 -17.57
C ILE A 104 -22.73 -3.20 -17.22
N ARG A 105 -22.52 -4.52 -17.32
CA ARG A 105 -21.19 -5.10 -17.14
C ARG A 105 -20.28 -4.80 -18.33
N SER A 106 -19.00 -4.63 -18.04
CA SER A 106 -17.92 -4.54 -19.02
C SER A 106 -16.85 -5.54 -18.66
N GLN A 107 -16.40 -6.29 -19.64
CA GLN A 107 -15.24 -7.15 -19.46
C GLN A 107 -13.98 -6.29 -19.50
N ARG A 108 -13.11 -6.42 -18.48
CA ARG A 108 -11.82 -5.75 -18.41
C ARG A 108 -10.72 -6.74 -18.12
N ALA A 109 -9.61 -6.58 -18.81
CA ALA A 109 -8.39 -7.33 -18.56
C ALA A 109 -7.56 -6.62 -17.48
N SER A 110 -6.84 -7.42 -16.70
CA SER A 110 -5.85 -6.91 -15.75
C SER A 110 -4.62 -7.80 -15.80
N MET A 111 -3.46 -7.18 -15.97
CA MET A 111 -2.17 -7.84 -15.91
C MET A 111 -1.66 -7.76 -14.46
N VAL A 112 -1.66 -8.89 -13.77
CA VAL A 112 -1.32 -8.96 -12.35
C VAL A 112 -0.14 -9.90 -12.12
N LEU A 113 0.59 -9.67 -11.03
CA LEU A 113 1.66 -10.55 -10.57
C LEU A 113 1.05 -11.80 -9.93
N LYS A 114 1.68 -12.95 -10.11
CA LYS A 114 1.29 -14.22 -9.48
C LYS A 114 2.40 -14.79 -8.61
N ASN A 115 2.02 -15.58 -7.61
CA ASN A 115 2.94 -16.30 -6.71
C ASN A 115 4.03 -15.41 -6.11
N VAL A 116 3.62 -14.29 -5.53
CA VAL A 116 4.53 -13.26 -5.06
C VAL A 116 5.02 -13.52 -3.63
N LYS A 117 6.29 -13.18 -3.38
CA LYS A 117 6.93 -13.27 -2.07
C LYS A 117 7.91 -12.13 -1.89
N TYR A 118 7.66 -11.31 -0.85
CA TYR A 118 8.42 -10.10 -0.59
C TYR A 118 8.94 -10.05 0.83
N GLY A 119 10.20 -9.61 0.98
CA GLY A 119 10.75 -9.17 2.25
C GLY A 119 10.63 -7.64 2.34
N ILE A 120 10.12 -7.15 3.46
CA ILE A 120 9.89 -5.71 3.65
C ILE A 120 10.55 -5.29 4.95
N ALA A 121 11.57 -4.42 4.86
CA ALA A 121 12.10 -3.70 6.01
C ALA A 121 11.42 -2.35 6.08
N PHE A 122 10.92 -2.00 7.25
CA PHE A 122 10.23 -0.73 7.49
C PHE A 122 10.40 -0.28 8.92
N HIS A 123 10.22 0.99 9.16
CA HIS A 123 10.05 1.57 10.48
C HIS A 123 8.78 2.43 10.53
N PHE A 124 8.46 2.94 11.67
CA PHE A 124 7.42 3.93 11.81
C PHE A 124 7.96 5.19 12.49
N GLU A 125 7.33 6.31 12.19
CA GLU A 125 7.63 7.61 12.77
C GLU A 125 6.37 8.14 13.47
N LEU A 126 6.55 8.88 14.55
CA LEU A 126 5.47 9.61 15.18
C LEU A 126 5.18 10.90 14.40
N THR A 127 3.93 11.12 14.04
CA THR A 127 3.52 12.27 13.23
C THR A 127 3.32 13.54 14.05
N GLY A 128 3.24 13.45 15.38
CA GLY A 128 2.85 14.56 16.26
C GLY A 128 1.39 14.98 16.10
N LEU A 129 0.60 14.22 15.33
CA LEU A 129 -0.83 14.47 15.14
C LEU A 129 -1.62 13.86 16.30
N LYS A 130 -2.56 14.68 16.85
CA LYS A 130 -3.43 14.27 17.96
C LYS A 130 -2.63 13.95 19.23
N ASN A 131 -2.25 15.01 19.96
CA ASN A 131 -1.68 15.06 21.34
C ASN A 131 -1.36 13.70 21.98
N GLU A 132 -0.34 13.00 21.48
CA GLU A 132 0.23 11.87 22.19
C GLU A 132 1.39 12.41 23.06
N GLU A 133 1.01 13.15 24.12
CA GLU A 133 1.91 13.59 25.20
C GLU A 133 2.30 12.44 26.13
N GLU A 134 1.98 11.19 25.78
CA GLU A 134 2.40 10.03 26.57
C GLU A 134 3.91 9.84 26.42
N GLN A 135 4.63 10.02 27.53
CA GLN A 135 5.96 9.45 27.70
C GLN A 135 5.89 7.98 27.28
N ASP A 136 6.71 7.54 26.30
CA ASP A 136 6.69 6.19 25.73
C ASP A 136 5.64 5.89 24.61
N ALA A 137 5.07 6.90 23.95
CA ALA A 137 4.16 6.67 22.81
C ALA A 137 4.80 5.76 21.73
N GLU A 138 6.07 5.94 21.43
CA GLU A 138 6.81 5.13 20.49
C GLU A 138 6.89 3.67 20.91
N LYS A 139 7.23 3.38 22.16
CA LYS A 139 7.31 2.02 22.72
C LYS A 139 5.94 1.33 22.74
N LYS A 140 4.88 2.09 23.04
CA LYS A 140 3.50 1.61 22.99
C LYS A 140 3.13 1.14 21.58
N HIS A 141 3.35 1.98 20.57
CA HIS A 141 3.06 1.64 19.18
C HIS A 141 3.93 0.47 18.68
N TYR A 142 5.22 0.46 19.02
CA TYR A 142 6.12 -0.65 18.72
C TYR A 142 5.56 -1.98 19.24
N ASN A 143 5.20 -2.04 20.51
CA ASN A 143 4.69 -3.28 21.13
C ASN A 143 3.37 -3.73 20.51
N ILE A 144 2.50 -2.79 20.11
CA ILE A 144 1.24 -3.12 19.47
C ILE A 144 1.49 -3.68 18.07
N ILE A 145 2.34 -3.05 17.26
CA ILE A 145 2.69 -3.50 15.92
C ILE A 145 3.32 -4.88 15.98
N LYS A 146 4.33 -5.05 16.83
CA LYS A 146 5.03 -6.33 17.04
C LYS A 146 4.04 -7.45 17.38
N ARG A 147 3.22 -7.26 18.41
CA ARG A 147 2.22 -8.25 18.84
C ARG A 147 1.25 -8.62 17.72
N ARG A 148 0.81 -7.63 16.93
CA ARG A 148 -0.13 -7.89 15.84
C ARG A 148 0.52 -8.70 14.72
N LEU A 149 1.75 -8.37 14.36
CA LEU A 149 2.51 -9.12 13.35
C LEU A 149 2.78 -10.56 13.81
N GLU A 150 3.17 -10.76 15.09
CA GLU A 150 3.42 -12.08 15.67
C GLU A 150 2.15 -12.95 15.73
N LYS A 151 0.99 -12.34 15.98
CA LYS A 151 -0.29 -13.05 16.14
C LYS A 151 -1.16 -13.06 14.87
N GLY A 152 -0.69 -12.49 13.77
CA GLY A 152 -1.48 -12.36 12.54
C GLY A 152 -2.74 -11.50 12.71
N GLN A 153 -2.77 -10.57 13.67
CA GLN A 153 -3.91 -9.70 13.93
C GLN A 153 -3.89 -8.49 13.01
N CYS A 154 -5.01 -8.19 12.38
CA CYS A 154 -5.17 -7.04 11.52
C CYS A 154 -6.51 -6.31 11.77
N PHE A 155 -6.54 -5.02 11.48
CA PHE A 155 -7.76 -4.21 11.51
C PHE A 155 -8.69 -4.57 10.35
N ARG A 156 -8.13 -4.79 9.19
CA ARG A 156 -8.80 -5.36 8.01
C ARG A 156 -7.80 -6.24 7.27
N THR A 157 -8.27 -7.12 6.40
CA THR A 157 -7.41 -8.00 5.60
C THR A 157 -6.40 -7.18 4.80
N PRO A 158 -5.08 -7.34 5.04
CA PRO A 158 -4.06 -6.71 4.24
C PRO A 158 -4.08 -7.21 2.81
N CYS A 159 -3.76 -6.36 1.85
CA CYS A 159 -3.76 -6.71 0.43
C CYS A 159 -2.52 -6.16 -0.29
N LEU A 160 -2.17 -6.78 -1.40
CA LEU A 160 -1.04 -6.43 -2.26
C LEU A 160 -1.49 -5.53 -3.41
N GLY A 161 -1.59 -4.23 -3.11
CA GLY A 161 -2.05 -3.20 -4.03
C GLY A 161 -3.57 -3.09 -4.05
N CYS A 162 -4.24 -3.88 -4.89
CA CYS A 162 -5.70 -3.88 -4.94
C CYS A 162 -6.32 -4.77 -3.85
N SER A 163 -7.47 -4.37 -3.31
CA SER A 163 -8.20 -5.10 -2.27
C SER A 163 -8.65 -6.51 -2.67
N GLU A 164 -8.65 -6.80 -3.95
CA GLU A 164 -8.99 -8.10 -4.54
C GLU A 164 -7.89 -9.15 -4.35
N PHE A 165 -6.68 -8.72 -4.00
CA PHE A 165 -5.50 -9.57 -3.83
C PHE A 165 -5.03 -9.54 -2.37
N PRO A 166 -5.73 -10.27 -1.47
CA PRO A 166 -5.32 -10.37 -0.07
C PRO A 166 -3.97 -11.07 0.03
N ILE A 167 -3.21 -10.75 1.07
CA ILE A 167 -2.02 -11.52 1.41
C ILE A 167 -2.42 -12.95 1.83
N LYS A 168 -1.56 -13.91 1.53
CA LYS A 168 -1.67 -15.29 2.01
C LYS A 168 -1.11 -15.42 3.43
N SER A 169 0.03 -14.78 3.66
CA SER A 169 0.71 -14.76 4.96
C SER A 169 1.52 -13.50 5.16
N ILE A 170 1.72 -13.14 6.43
CA ILE A 170 2.69 -12.16 6.88
C ILE A 170 3.39 -12.71 8.11
N SER A 171 4.72 -12.72 8.10
CA SER A 171 5.54 -13.24 9.19
C SER A 171 6.58 -12.22 9.61
N LEU A 172 6.70 -11.98 10.91
CA LEU A 172 7.77 -11.16 11.48
C LEU A 172 9.09 -11.93 11.46
N LEU A 173 10.17 -11.27 11.00
CA LEU A 173 11.49 -11.84 10.90
C LEU A 173 12.51 -11.06 11.73
N GLU A 174 13.53 -11.72 12.24
CA GLU A 174 14.70 -11.07 12.84
C GLU A 174 15.66 -10.58 11.74
N LYS A 175 15.87 -11.41 10.72
CA LYS A 175 16.69 -11.10 9.54
C LYS A 175 16.11 -11.73 8.29
N PHE A 176 16.46 -11.16 7.14
CA PHE A 176 16.15 -11.79 5.86
C PHE A 176 17.20 -12.87 5.56
N ASP A 177 16.75 -13.97 4.99
CA ASP A 177 17.61 -14.96 4.37
C ASP A 177 17.65 -14.68 2.86
N GLU A 178 18.72 -14.03 2.43
CA GLU A 178 18.90 -13.67 1.01
C GLU A 178 19.14 -14.90 0.13
N ASN A 179 19.52 -16.04 0.69
CA ASN A 179 19.62 -17.32 -0.04
C ASN A 179 18.25 -17.82 -0.52
N MET A 180 17.16 -17.27 0.01
CA MET A 180 15.79 -17.57 -0.46
C MET A 180 15.42 -16.82 -1.74
N ILE A 181 16.22 -15.87 -2.21
CA ILE A 181 15.98 -15.17 -3.48
C ILE A 181 16.19 -16.18 -4.61
N SER A 182 15.22 -16.26 -5.52
CA SER A 182 15.30 -17.20 -6.65
C SER A 182 16.51 -16.88 -7.54
N GLU A 183 17.11 -17.92 -8.12
CA GLU A 183 18.22 -17.77 -9.05
C GLU A 183 17.88 -16.89 -10.25
N GLU A 184 16.63 -16.93 -10.71
CA GLU A 184 16.12 -16.09 -11.80
C GLU A 184 16.20 -14.59 -11.44
N ILE A 185 15.83 -14.21 -10.21
CA ILE A 185 15.92 -12.83 -9.74
C ILE A 185 17.39 -12.41 -9.58
N ILE A 186 18.25 -13.28 -9.03
CA ILE A 186 19.68 -12.99 -8.89
C ILE A 186 20.33 -12.81 -10.27
N ALA A 187 19.96 -13.64 -11.24
CA ALA A 187 20.48 -13.58 -12.62
C ALA A 187 20.10 -12.29 -13.36
N MET A 188 19.06 -11.57 -12.92
CA MET A 188 18.71 -10.26 -13.48
C MET A 188 19.78 -9.19 -13.17
N GLY A 189 20.55 -9.35 -12.10
CA GLY A 189 21.60 -8.42 -11.69
C GLY A 189 21.06 -7.05 -11.26
N ASP A 190 21.55 -5.97 -11.86
CA ASP A 190 21.08 -4.60 -11.64
C ASP A 190 20.04 -4.21 -12.70
N VAL A 191 18.81 -4.04 -12.28
CA VAL A 191 17.66 -3.70 -13.12
C VAL A 191 17.15 -2.31 -12.79
N ASP A 192 17.17 -1.41 -13.77
CA ASP A 192 16.46 -0.13 -13.70
C ASP A 192 14.96 -0.38 -13.86
N LEU A 193 14.18 -0.15 -12.82
CA LEU A 193 12.72 -0.35 -12.82
C LEU A 193 11.94 0.81 -13.47
N GLY A 194 12.65 1.82 -13.97
CA GLY A 194 12.04 3.02 -14.55
C GLY A 194 11.35 3.89 -13.49
N PHE A 195 10.52 4.83 -13.97
CA PHE A 195 9.75 5.68 -13.05
C PHE A 195 8.57 4.91 -12.47
N MET A 196 8.55 4.81 -11.15
CA MET A 196 7.50 4.17 -10.38
C MET A 196 6.84 5.15 -9.42
N SER A 197 5.56 4.95 -9.16
CA SER A 197 4.87 5.66 -8.09
C SER A 197 5.51 5.30 -6.74
N TYR A 198 5.96 6.31 -6.00
CA TYR A 198 6.42 6.13 -4.61
C TYR A 198 5.22 6.05 -3.68
N LYS A 199 4.44 7.12 -3.62
CA LYS A 199 3.16 7.18 -2.88
C LYS A 199 2.30 8.36 -3.34
N VAL A 200 1.02 8.30 -2.98
CA VAL A 200 0.10 9.43 -3.10
C VAL A 200 0.20 10.27 -1.84
N GLN A 201 0.42 11.57 -2.00
CA GLN A 201 0.48 12.55 -0.92
C GLN A 201 -0.69 13.52 -1.06
N PHE A 202 -1.46 13.69 0.02
CA PHE A 202 -2.53 14.67 0.10
C PHE A 202 -2.01 16.01 0.60
N GLU A 203 -2.57 17.12 0.09
CA GLU A 203 -2.14 18.48 0.45
C GLU A 203 -2.26 18.79 1.95
N ASP A 204 -3.21 18.15 2.63
CA ASP A 204 -3.47 18.33 4.05
C ASP A 204 -2.44 17.66 4.98
N GLY A 205 -1.55 16.83 4.43
CA GLY A 205 -0.55 16.10 5.21
C GLY A 205 -1.15 15.19 6.30
N GLY A 206 -2.44 14.82 6.16
CA GLY A 206 -3.18 14.02 7.14
C GLY A 206 -3.77 14.82 8.31
N LYS A 207 -3.78 16.15 8.23
CA LYS A 207 -4.44 17.04 9.20
C LYS A 207 -5.82 17.43 8.67
N PRO A 208 -6.88 17.43 9.51
CA PRO A 208 -8.17 17.95 9.09
C PRO A 208 -8.07 19.41 8.67
N ILE A 209 -8.55 19.74 7.46
CA ILE A 209 -8.55 21.12 6.94
C ILE A 209 -9.44 22.07 7.75
N ASN A 210 -10.43 21.52 8.48
CA ASN A 210 -11.28 22.25 9.40
C ASN A 210 -10.73 22.31 10.86
N GLY A 211 -9.56 21.72 11.13
CA GLY A 211 -8.96 21.68 12.46
C GLY A 211 -9.70 20.81 13.49
N ASP A 212 -10.82 20.23 13.12
CA ASP A 212 -11.69 19.45 14.00
C ASP A 212 -11.41 17.95 13.84
N TRP A 213 -10.85 17.31 14.87
CA TRP A 213 -10.55 15.90 14.90
C TRP A 213 -11.76 15.01 15.26
N ASP A 214 -12.81 15.56 15.80
CA ASP A 214 -14.01 14.80 16.15
C ASP A 214 -14.94 14.68 14.94
N ASN A 215 -14.92 15.71 14.05
CA ASN A 215 -15.65 15.70 12.79
C ASN A 215 -14.71 16.16 11.63
N PRO A 216 -13.69 15.37 11.29
CA PRO A 216 -12.61 15.81 10.42
C PRO A 216 -13.05 15.93 8.97
N LYS A 217 -12.60 17.00 8.30
CA LYS A 217 -12.67 17.14 6.84
C LYS A 217 -11.26 17.13 6.28
N PHE A 218 -11.03 16.27 5.29
CA PHE A 218 -9.74 16.13 4.62
C PHE A 218 -9.80 16.66 3.19
N SER A 219 -8.62 17.01 2.64
CA SER A 219 -8.51 17.45 1.25
C SER A 219 -8.65 16.27 0.29
N ASP A 220 -9.37 16.49 -0.82
CA ASP A 220 -9.42 15.54 -1.93
C ASP A 220 -8.27 15.76 -2.93
N LYS A 221 -7.47 16.83 -2.73
CA LYS A 221 -6.35 17.14 -3.60
C LYS A 221 -5.12 16.33 -3.22
N ALA A 222 -4.61 15.61 -4.18
CA ALA A 222 -3.47 14.72 -4.01
C ALA A 222 -2.50 14.82 -5.18
N SER A 223 -1.22 14.70 -4.89
CA SER A 223 -0.15 14.51 -5.87
C SER A 223 0.47 13.12 -5.72
N THR A 224 0.99 12.58 -6.81
CA THR A 224 1.72 11.30 -6.77
C THR A 224 3.20 11.61 -6.81
N LEU A 225 3.93 11.14 -5.79
CA LEU A 225 5.39 11.19 -5.78
C LEU A 225 5.93 10.02 -6.58
N TYR A 226 6.96 10.27 -7.38
CA TYR A 226 7.64 9.28 -8.22
C TYR A 226 9.11 9.16 -7.84
N TYR A 227 9.67 7.98 -8.09
CA TYR A 227 11.09 7.69 -7.95
C TYR A 227 11.53 6.73 -9.05
N ARG A 228 12.83 6.60 -9.28
CA ARG A 228 13.40 5.67 -10.27
C ARG A 228 14.34 4.71 -9.56
N PRO A 229 13.79 3.61 -9.01
CA PRO A 229 14.60 2.66 -8.27
C PRO A 229 15.32 1.68 -9.18
N HIS A 230 16.45 1.18 -8.68
CA HIS A 230 17.13 0.00 -9.18
C HIS A 230 16.87 -1.18 -8.24
N MET A 231 16.68 -2.35 -8.81
CA MET A 231 16.66 -3.62 -8.10
C MET A 231 18.00 -4.32 -8.36
N VAL A 232 18.80 -4.49 -7.33
CA VAL A 232 20.10 -5.15 -7.42
C VAL A 232 20.02 -6.53 -6.78
N ASN A 233 20.17 -7.58 -7.58
CA ASN A 233 20.04 -8.99 -7.11
C ASN A 233 18.79 -9.23 -6.27
N GLY A 234 17.65 -8.67 -6.69
CA GLY A 234 16.37 -8.79 -5.99
C GLY A 234 16.13 -7.81 -4.83
N VAL A 235 17.08 -6.92 -4.54
CA VAL A 235 17.00 -5.97 -3.44
C VAL A 235 16.79 -4.55 -3.96
N ILE A 236 15.80 -3.85 -3.42
CA ILE A 236 15.53 -2.44 -3.67
C ILE A 236 15.76 -1.68 -2.37
N ASP A 237 16.78 -0.83 -2.35
CA ASP A 237 17.07 0.07 -1.23
C ASP A 237 16.25 1.35 -1.39
N VAL A 238 15.06 1.35 -0.77
CA VAL A 238 14.10 2.47 -0.89
C VAL A 238 14.61 3.72 -0.17
N GLU A 239 15.36 3.54 0.91
CA GLU A 239 15.92 4.64 1.71
C GLU A 239 16.78 5.57 0.85
N LYS A 240 17.60 5.00 -0.04
CA LYS A 240 18.49 5.74 -0.94
C LYS A 240 17.76 6.76 -1.83
N TYR A 241 16.50 6.54 -2.14
CA TYR A 241 15.75 7.38 -3.09
C TYR A 241 14.86 8.43 -2.41
N ARG A 242 14.78 8.48 -1.08
CA ARG A 242 13.87 9.39 -0.37
C ARG A 242 14.14 10.87 -0.63
N GLU A 243 15.40 11.27 -0.74
CA GLU A 243 15.78 12.66 -0.96
C GLU A 243 15.53 13.13 -2.42
N GLY A 244 15.37 12.21 -3.35
CA GLY A 244 15.22 12.48 -4.78
C GLY A 244 13.80 12.36 -5.32
N LEU A 245 12.77 12.34 -4.46
CA LEU A 245 11.37 12.18 -4.88
C LEU A 245 10.91 13.37 -5.73
N LYS A 246 10.19 13.07 -6.83
CA LYS A 246 9.65 14.07 -7.76
C LYS A 246 8.12 13.98 -7.77
N CYS A 247 7.47 15.14 -7.88
CA CYS A 247 6.02 15.25 -8.13
C CYS A 247 5.74 15.23 -9.63
#